data_091b33f8ad4a6c6246e811f633582670
#
_entry.id   091b33f8ad4a6c6246e811f633582670
#
_cell.length_a   1.000
_cell.length_b   1.000
_cell.length_c   1.000
_cell.angle_alpha   90.00
_cell.angle_beta   90.00
_cell.angle_gamma   90.00
#
_symmetry.space_group_name_H-M   'P 1'
#
loop_
_entity.id
_entity.type
_entity.pdbx_description
1 polymer ?
#
loop_
_entity_poly.entity_id
_entity_poly.type
_entity_poly.pdbx_seq_one_letter_code
_entity_poly.pdbx_strand_id
1 'polypeptide(L)'
;GGGDSALDWTLNLVGKAESVVLIHRRDGFRAQTASVAKMKELCENWEMQFEVGQVTGFEEKDGRMTEIRVTGADGVTRRMPLDHLLVFFGLQPKIGPIADWGLQLERKQIVVDTEKFESSIPGIFAVGDINTYPGKKKLILSGFHECALAAFGASHYVFPEKKVFLQYTTTSPKLHKVLGVETPDLDD
;
A
#
# COMPACT_ATOMS: atom_id res chain seq x y z
N GLY A 1 6.84 13.61 4.58
CA GLY A 1 6.14 13.06 3.43
C GLY A 1 5.08 13.99 2.86
N GLY A 2 4.57 13.69 1.65
CA GLY A 2 3.59 14.56 0.97
C GLY A 2 2.53 13.77 0.19
N GLY A 3 2.36 12.50 0.49
CA GLY A 3 1.29 11.64 -0.02
C GLY A 3 0.18 11.42 1.00
N ASP A 4 -0.85 10.66 0.64
CA ASP A 4 -2.02 10.39 1.50
C ASP A 4 -1.63 9.88 2.87
N SER A 5 -0.75 8.87 2.97
CA SER A 5 -0.33 8.34 4.29
C SER A 5 0.29 9.41 5.20
N ALA A 6 1.04 10.36 4.65
CA ALA A 6 1.63 11.44 5.46
C ALA A 6 0.54 12.37 5.99
N LEU A 7 -0.40 12.76 5.14
CA LEU A 7 -1.50 13.67 5.51
C LEU A 7 -2.47 13.00 6.50
N ASP A 8 -2.85 11.75 6.25
CA ASP A 8 -3.77 10.99 7.11
C ASP A 8 -3.21 10.86 8.54
N TRP A 9 -1.95 10.46 8.66
CA TRP A 9 -1.31 10.39 9.98
C TRP A 9 -1.14 11.76 10.63
N THR A 10 -0.76 12.78 9.87
CA THR A 10 -0.67 14.15 10.38
C THR A 10 -2.00 14.60 10.98
N LEU A 11 -3.09 14.51 10.22
CA LEU A 11 -4.42 14.90 10.65
C LEU A 11 -4.93 14.06 11.83
N ASN A 12 -4.55 12.78 11.89
CA ASN A 12 -4.93 11.91 13.00
C ASN A 12 -4.21 12.25 14.30
N LEU A 13 -3.01 12.79 14.24
CA LEU A 13 -2.17 13.08 15.42
C LEU A 13 -2.39 14.47 15.99
N VAL A 14 -2.88 15.43 15.21
CA VAL A 14 -3.29 16.75 15.74
C VAL A 14 -4.34 16.57 16.83
N GLY A 15 -4.14 17.25 17.96
CA GLY A 15 -4.96 17.11 19.15
C GLY A 15 -4.69 15.88 20.02
N LYS A 16 -3.78 14.98 19.59
CA LYS A 16 -3.31 13.82 20.39
C LYS A 16 -1.87 13.99 20.85
N ALA A 17 -1.03 14.63 20.05
CA ALA A 17 0.32 15.02 20.40
C ALA A 17 0.34 16.49 20.84
N GLU A 18 1.32 16.85 21.65
CA GLU A 18 1.51 18.24 22.10
C GLU A 18 1.81 19.17 20.90
N SER A 19 2.60 18.70 19.96
CA SER A 19 2.88 19.39 18.71
C SER A 19 3.03 18.41 17.54
N VAL A 20 2.60 18.84 16.35
CA VAL A 20 2.74 18.08 15.11
C VAL A 20 3.37 18.97 14.06
N VAL A 21 4.46 18.49 13.46
CA VAL A 21 5.12 19.17 12.34
C VAL A 21 5.14 18.23 11.15
N LEU A 22 4.52 18.63 10.03
CA LEU A 22 4.62 17.95 8.76
C LEU A 22 5.82 18.51 7.98
N ILE A 23 6.75 17.64 7.60
CA ILE A 23 7.90 18.04 6.79
C ILE A 23 7.76 17.44 5.40
N HIS A 24 7.81 18.29 4.36
CA HIS A 24 7.85 17.86 2.98
C HIS A 24 8.85 18.68 2.17
N ARG A 25 9.53 18.04 1.23
CA ARG A 25 10.61 18.65 0.43
C ARG A 25 10.16 19.77 -0.52
N ARG A 26 8.87 20.00 -0.69
CA ARG A 26 8.29 21.03 -1.55
C ARG A 26 6.88 21.42 -1.09
N ASP A 27 6.42 22.59 -1.44
CA ASP A 27 5.03 22.98 -1.26
C ASP A 27 4.17 22.47 -2.43
N GLY A 28 3.93 21.16 -2.43
CA GLY A 28 3.12 20.50 -3.46
C GLY A 28 2.90 19.04 -3.10
N PHE A 29 1.67 18.68 -2.86
CA PHE A 29 1.25 17.40 -2.32
C PHE A 29 0.71 16.47 -3.40
N ARG A 30 0.84 15.15 -3.17
CA ARG A 30 0.18 14.09 -3.95
C ARG A 30 -0.99 13.46 -3.19
N ALA A 31 -1.32 14.02 -2.03
CA ALA A 31 -2.44 13.59 -1.20
C ALA A 31 -3.76 14.17 -1.74
N GLN A 32 -4.87 13.64 -1.22
CA GLN A 32 -6.20 14.14 -1.53
C GLN A 32 -6.32 15.63 -1.20
N THR A 33 -6.97 16.37 -2.08
CA THR A 33 -7.11 17.83 -1.96
C THR A 33 -7.80 18.25 -0.66
N ALA A 34 -8.79 17.50 -0.20
CA ALA A 34 -9.49 17.76 1.06
C ALA A 34 -8.56 17.65 2.28
N SER A 35 -7.69 16.63 2.31
CA SER A 35 -6.70 16.45 3.39
C SER A 35 -5.67 17.57 3.39
N VAL A 36 -5.23 18.01 2.20
CA VAL A 36 -4.30 19.14 2.08
C VAL A 36 -4.94 20.44 2.55
N ALA A 37 -6.20 20.69 2.18
CA ALA A 37 -6.94 21.87 2.62
C ALA A 37 -7.09 21.89 4.15
N LYS A 38 -7.46 20.76 4.75
CA LYS A 38 -7.59 20.64 6.20
C LYS A 38 -6.26 20.86 6.92
N MET A 39 -5.17 20.33 6.40
CA MET A 39 -3.82 20.54 6.94
C MET A 39 -3.46 22.04 6.92
N LYS A 40 -3.74 22.75 5.82
CA LYS A 40 -3.47 24.19 5.72
C LYS A 40 -4.30 25.00 6.72
N GLU A 41 -5.60 24.66 6.87
CA GLU A 41 -6.47 25.27 7.88
C GLU A 41 -5.90 25.10 9.30
N LEU A 42 -5.43 23.91 9.64
CA LEU A 42 -4.81 23.65 10.95
C LEU A 42 -3.51 24.43 11.17
N CYS A 43 -2.73 24.64 10.10
CA CYS A 43 -1.54 25.50 10.16
C CYS A 43 -1.92 26.98 10.38
N GLU A 44 -2.93 27.48 9.70
CA GLU A 44 -3.45 28.86 9.87
C GLU A 44 -3.97 29.10 11.28
N ASN A 45 -4.58 28.08 11.90
CA ASN A 45 -5.08 28.12 13.27
C ASN A 45 -3.99 27.85 14.33
N TRP A 46 -2.73 27.65 13.95
CA TRP A 46 -1.61 27.33 14.84
C TRP A 46 -1.75 26.00 15.60
N GLU A 47 -2.58 25.10 15.10
CA GLU A 47 -2.78 23.76 15.67
C GLU A 47 -1.70 22.75 15.24
N MET A 48 -0.99 23.04 14.15
CA MET A 48 0.16 22.29 13.66
C MET A 48 1.10 23.19 12.83
N GLN A 49 2.25 22.64 12.42
CA GLN A 49 3.20 23.33 11.54
C GLN A 49 3.46 22.53 10.28
N PHE A 50 3.70 23.24 9.18
CA PHE A 50 4.19 22.68 7.94
C PHE A 50 5.54 23.32 7.61
N GLU A 51 6.58 22.48 7.44
CA GLU A 51 7.93 22.90 7.09
C GLU A 51 8.34 22.35 5.71
N VAL A 52 8.71 23.26 4.81
CA VAL A 52 9.24 22.87 3.49
C VAL A 52 10.73 22.62 3.62
N GLY A 53 11.14 21.36 3.56
CA GLY A 53 12.54 20.99 3.71
C GLY A 53 12.76 19.47 3.63
N GLN A 54 14.03 19.11 3.77
CA GLN A 54 14.47 17.72 3.80
C GLN A 54 15.21 17.44 5.11
N VAL A 55 14.91 16.29 5.73
CA VAL A 55 15.69 15.81 6.87
C VAL A 55 17.06 15.39 6.37
N THR A 56 18.10 16.06 6.85
CA THR A 56 19.50 15.85 6.43
C THR A 56 20.37 15.23 7.53
N GLY A 57 19.83 15.07 8.73
CA GLY A 57 20.53 14.43 9.84
C GLY A 57 19.67 14.36 11.08
N PHE A 58 20.19 13.69 12.09
CA PHE A 58 19.55 13.56 13.39
C PHE A 58 20.60 13.50 14.51
N GLU A 59 20.16 13.75 15.74
CA GLU A 59 20.92 13.51 16.96
C GLU A 59 20.22 12.40 17.78
N GLU A 60 21.04 11.62 18.45
CA GLU A 60 20.61 10.50 19.28
C GLU A 60 21.20 10.63 20.68
N LYS A 61 20.40 10.32 21.67
CA LYS A 61 20.86 10.19 23.06
C LYS A 61 20.20 8.96 23.70
N ASP A 62 20.99 8.11 24.30
CA ASP A 62 20.51 6.90 25.01
C ASP A 62 19.63 5.98 24.15
N GLY A 63 19.95 5.82 22.85
CA GLY A 63 19.20 4.99 21.92
C GLY A 63 17.88 5.62 21.42
N ARG A 64 17.67 6.92 21.66
CA ARG A 64 16.49 7.65 21.21
C ARG A 64 16.89 8.85 20.36
N MET A 65 16.20 9.06 19.26
CA MET A 65 16.32 10.28 18.47
C MET A 65 15.74 11.44 19.28
N THR A 66 16.50 12.52 19.42
CA THR A 66 16.12 13.69 20.21
C THR A 66 15.98 14.95 19.38
N GLU A 67 16.60 14.98 18.19
CA GLU A 67 16.59 16.13 17.30
C GLU A 67 16.78 15.68 15.85
N ILE A 68 16.17 16.38 14.91
CA ILE A 68 16.47 16.27 13.48
C ILE A 68 16.99 17.61 12.93
N ARG A 69 17.77 17.50 11.87
CA ARG A 69 18.19 18.65 11.06
C ARG A 69 17.38 18.69 9.78
N VAL A 70 16.72 19.80 9.53
CA VAL A 70 15.89 20.02 8.35
C VAL A 70 16.53 21.15 7.53
N THR A 71 16.90 20.85 6.29
CA THR A 71 17.43 21.84 5.34
C THR A 71 16.34 22.29 4.41
N GLY A 72 16.02 23.57 4.44
CA GLY A 72 15.04 24.22 3.59
C GLY A 72 15.54 24.45 2.16
N ALA A 73 14.65 24.93 1.28
CA ALA A 73 15.01 25.32 -0.10
C ALA A 73 15.96 26.52 -0.14
N ASP A 74 15.98 27.32 0.92
CA ASP A 74 16.88 28.45 1.14
C ASP A 74 18.33 28.00 1.51
N GLY A 75 18.56 26.70 1.63
CA GLY A 75 19.84 26.14 2.07
C GLY A 75 20.10 26.26 3.59
N VAL A 76 19.18 26.85 4.34
CA VAL A 76 19.32 26.98 5.80
C VAL A 76 18.93 25.68 6.47
N THR A 77 19.79 25.23 7.37
CA THR A 77 19.52 24.03 8.19
C THR A 77 19.00 24.46 9.56
N ARG A 78 17.82 23.99 9.89
CA ARG A 78 17.15 24.21 11.19
C ARG A 78 17.24 22.94 12.02
N ARG A 79 17.39 23.09 13.32
CA ARG A 79 17.34 22.00 14.31
C ARG A 79 15.96 21.95 14.90
N MET A 80 15.37 20.76 14.96
CA MET A 80 14.03 20.55 15.47
C MET A 80 14.04 19.41 16.48
N PRO A 81 13.76 19.69 17.76
CA PRO A 81 13.62 18.64 18.76
C PRO A 81 12.37 17.81 18.47
N LEU A 82 12.39 16.54 18.84
CA LEU A 82 11.26 15.63 18.67
C LEU A 82 11.34 14.43 19.62
N ASP A 83 10.19 13.86 19.90
CA ASP A 83 10.06 12.56 20.58
C ASP A 83 9.87 11.42 19.58
N HIS A 84 9.16 11.68 18.47
CA HIS A 84 8.83 10.68 17.47
C HIS A 84 8.98 11.22 16.05
N LEU A 85 9.55 10.41 15.16
CA LEU A 85 9.64 10.68 13.72
C LEU A 85 8.89 9.60 12.94
N LEU A 86 7.86 9.99 12.20
CA LEU A 86 7.12 9.12 11.31
C LEU A 86 7.56 9.37 9.86
N VAL A 87 8.02 8.32 9.18
CA VAL A 87 8.61 8.42 7.84
C VAL A 87 7.65 7.87 6.79
N PHE A 88 7.18 8.74 5.89
CA PHE A 88 6.25 8.41 4.80
C PHE A 88 6.84 8.77 3.44
N PHE A 89 7.87 8.03 3.01
CA PHE A 89 8.58 8.28 1.74
C PHE A 89 8.04 7.45 0.57
N GLY A 90 6.93 6.74 0.79
CA GLY A 90 6.34 5.81 -0.16
C GLY A 90 7.00 4.44 -0.15
N LEU A 91 6.54 3.58 -1.04
CA LEU A 91 7.03 2.22 -1.18
C LEU A 91 8.02 2.12 -2.34
N GLN A 92 9.14 1.48 -2.09
CA GLN A 92 10.11 1.13 -3.12
C GLN A 92 10.26 -0.40 -3.16
N PRO A 93 9.90 -1.06 -4.26
CA PRO A 93 9.97 -2.50 -4.35
C PRO A 93 11.42 -2.99 -4.27
N LYS A 94 11.65 -3.93 -3.36
CA LYS A 94 12.88 -4.71 -3.28
C LYS A 94 12.53 -6.16 -3.55
N ILE A 95 12.75 -6.61 -4.78
CA ILE A 95 12.32 -7.94 -5.21
C ILE A 95 13.18 -9.06 -4.60
N GLY A 96 14.38 -8.71 -4.13
CA GLY A 96 15.28 -9.66 -3.45
C GLY A 96 15.63 -10.87 -4.32
N PRO A 97 15.72 -12.07 -3.72
CA PRO A 97 16.10 -13.30 -4.43
C PRO A 97 15.16 -13.68 -5.58
N ILE A 98 13.92 -13.19 -5.59
CA ILE A 98 12.96 -13.43 -6.67
C ILE A 98 13.50 -12.96 -8.02
N ALA A 99 14.38 -11.94 -8.01
CA ALA A 99 15.01 -11.45 -9.24
C ALA A 99 15.85 -12.52 -9.96
N ASP A 100 16.35 -13.51 -9.22
CA ASP A 100 17.25 -14.56 -9.70
C ASP A 100 16.49 -15.85 -10.09
N TRP A 101 15.17 -15.89 -9.96
CA TRP A 101 14.35 -17.08 -10.27
C TRP A 101 14.11 -17.29 -11.76
N GLY A 102 14.61 -16.40 -12.62
CA GLY A 102 14.42 -16.50 -14.08
C GLY A 102 13.05 -16.02 -14.55
N LEU A 103 12.27 -15.35 -13.70
CA LEU A 103 10.98 -14.76 -14.06
C LEU A 103 11.18 -13.58 -15.02
N GLN A 104 10.24 -13.39 -15.94
CA GLN A 104 10.21 -12.17 -16.73
C GLN A 104 9.84 -10.99 -15.84
N LEU A 105 10.73 -9.99 -15.79
CA LEU A 105 10.57 -8.80 -14.96
C LEU A 105 10.48 -7.54 -15.83
N GLU A 106 9.60 -6.63 -15.44
CA GLU A 106 9.56 -5.27 -15.96
C GLU A 106 9.56 -4.29 -14.78
N ARG A 107 10.55 -3.36 -14.74
CA ARG A 107 10.70 -2.33 -13.68
C ARG A 107 10.57 -2.87 -12.25
N LYS A 108 11.20 -4.02 -11.99
CA LYS A 108 11.14 -4.74 -10.70
C LYS A 108 9.75 -5.28 -10.36
N GLN A 109 8.93 -5.56 -11.33
CA GLN A 109 7.64 -6.22 -11.18
C GLN A 109 7.61 -7.48 -12.03
N ILE A 110 6.88 -8.51 -11.59
CA ILE A 110 6.75 -9.78 -12.29
C ILE A 110 5.72 -9.63 -13.39
N VAL A 111 6.12 -9.91 -14.63
CA VAL A 111 5.19 -9.94 -15.77
C VAL A 111 4.32 -11.18 -15.65
N VAL A 112 3.01 -11.00 -15.78
CA VAL A 112 2.01 -12.07 -15.70
C VAL A 112 1.04 -11.98 -16.88
N ASP A 113 0.41 -13.10 -17.24
CA ASP A 113 -0.78 -13.08 -18.09
C ASP A 113 -2.01 -12.57 -17.31
N THR A 114 -3.01 -12.07 -18.00
CA THR A 114 -4.22 -11.50 -17.35
C THR A 114 -5.36 -12.50 -17.22
N GLU A 115 -5.20 -13.72 -17.73
CA GLU A 115 -6.22 -14.77 -17.63
C GLU A 115 -6.18 -15.43 -16.24
N LYS A 116 -4.99 -15.76 -15.75
CA LYS A 116 -4.79 -16.50 -14.50
C LYS A 116 -3.69 -15.93 -13.60
N PHE A 117 -3.04 -14.82 -13.99
CA PHE A 117 -1.94 -14.18 -13.28
C PHE A 117 -0.73 -15.08 -13.03
N GLU A 118 -0.49 -15.99 -13.97
CA GLU A 118 0.70 -16.84 -13.99
C GLU A 118 1.87 -16.06 -14.58
N SER A 119 3.06 -16.31 -14.04
CA SER A 119 4.32 -15.71 -14.52
C SER A 119 4.82 -16.42 -15.79
N SER A 120 6.00 -16.00 -16.28
CA SER A 120 6.71 -16.69 -17.37
C SER A 120 7.14 -18.12 -17.03
N ILE A 121 7.10 -18.52 -15.78
CA ILE A 121 7.41 -19.89 -15.32
C ILE A 121 6.11 -20.54 -14.85
N PRO A 122 5.71 -21.69 -15.45
CA PRO A 122 4.52 -22.42 -15.08
C PRO A 122 4.48 -22.77 -13.59
N GLY A 123 3.30 -22.62 -12.96
CA GLY A 123 3.08 -22.90 -11.55
C GLY A 123 3.49 -21.77 -10.60
N ILE A 124 4.04 -20.65 -11.11
CA ILE A 124 4.35 -19.46 -10.32
C ILE A 124 3.38 -18.34 -10.67
N PHE A 125 2.61 -17.91 -9.71
CA PHE A 125 1.60 -16.87 -9.83
C PHE A 125 2.03 -15.62 -9.06
N ALA A 126 1.72 -14.44 -9.59
CA ALA A 126 2.03 -13.19 -8.92
C ALA A 126 0.82 -12.25 -8.95
N VAL A 127 0.39 -11.77 -7.77
CA VAL A 127 -0.80 -10.93 -7.61
C VAL A 127 -0.50 -9.69 -6.76
N GLY A 128 -1.30 -8.65 -6.89
CA GLY A 128 -1.11 -7.40 -6.16
C GLY A 128 -0.02 -6.51 -6.75
N ASP A 129 0.61 -5.68 -5.93
CA ASP A 129 1.54 -4.63 -6.37
C ASP A 129 2.86 -5.16 -6.98
N ILE A 130 3.17 -6.44 -6.75
CA ILE A 130 4.40 -7.06 -7.24
C ILE A 130 4.33 -7.42 -8.74
N ASN A 131 3.14 -7.60 -9.28
CA ASN A 131 2.96 -7.96 -10.68
C ASN A 131 2.81 -6.75 -11.61
N THR A 132 2.96 -6.98 -12.90
CA THR A 132 2.67 -6.02 -13.97
C THR A 132 2.07 -6.71 -15.20
N TYR A 133 1.15 -5.99 -15.82
CA TYR A 133 0.50 -6.34 -17.10
C TYR A 133 -0.09 -5.07 -17.73
N PRO A 134 -0.44 -5.06 -19.04
CA PRO A 134 -1.04 -3.89 -19.67
C PRO A 134 -2.31 -3.41 -18.93
N GLY A 135 -2.33 -2.14 -18.55
CA GLY A 135 -3.46 -1.55 -17.82
C GLY A 135 -3.45 -1.76 -16.31
N LYS A 136 -2.42 -2.36 -15.72
CA LYS A 136 -2.29 -2.56 -14.27
C LYS A 136 -2.59 -1.29 -13.47
N LYS A 137 -3.46 -1.43 -12.48
CA LYS A 137 -3.70 -0.44 -11.42
C LYS A 137 -3.33 -1.05 -10.07
N LYS A 138 -2.52 -0.32 -9.28
CA LYS A 138 -2.11 -0.74 -7.94
C LYS A 138 -3.20 -0.36 -6.94
N LEU A 139 -4.25 -1.17 -6.88
CA LEU A 139 -5.39 -1.02 -6.00
C LEU A 139 -5.64 -2.33 -5.25
N ILE A 140 -6.11 -2.24 -4.03
CA ILE A 140 -6.51 -3.42 -3.22
C ILE A 140 -7.58 -4.22 -3.97
N LEU A 141 -8.56 -3.55 -4.58
CA LEU A 141 -9.60 -4.18 -5.38
C LEU A 141 -9.03 -5.02 -6.53
N SER A 142 -8.06 -4.46 -7.28
CA SER A 142 -7.40 -5.19 -8.37
C SER A 142 -6.67 -6.43 -7.84
N GLY A 143 -5.98 -6.30 -6.69
CA GLY A 143 -5.28 -7.41 -6.05
C GLY A 143 -6.23 -8.55 -5.65
N PHE A 144 -7.39 -8.26 -5.11
CA PHE A 144 -8.40 -9.28 -4.78
C PHE A 144 -8.92 -10.00 -6.03
N HIS A 145 -9.20 -9.26 -7.10
CA HIS A 145 -9.60 -9.86 -8.37
C HIS A 145 -8.50 -10.78 -8.93
N GLU A 146 -7.27 -10.31 -8.92
CA GLU A 146 -6.10 -11.07 -9.36
C GLU A 146 -5.92 -12.36 -8.53
N CYS A 147 -6.08 -12.30 -7.21
CA CYS A 147 -6.06 -13.47 -6.32
C CYS A 147 -7.11 -14.51 -6.71
N ALA A 148 -8.33 -14.07 -7.03
CA ALA A 148 -9.40 -14.99 -7.42
C ALA A 148 -9.04 -15.75 -8.70
N LEU A 149 -8.59 -15.04 -9.74
CA LEU A 149 -8.20 -15.69 -11.01
C LEU A 149 -6.96 -16.57 -10.87
N ALA A 150 -5.96 -16.13 -10.09
CA ALA A 150 -4.77 -16.93 -9.79
C ALA A 150 -5.13 -18.22 -9.04
N ALA A 151 -6.08 -18.18 -8.11
CA ALA A 151 -6.53 -19.37 -7.39
C ALA A 151 -7.19 -20.39 -8.32
N PHE A 152 -8.03 -19.93 -9.27
CA PHE A 152 -8.59 -20.80 -10.30
C PHE A 152 -7.49 -21.37 -11.22
N GLY A 153 -6.52 -20.57 -11.66
CA GLY A 153 -5.37 -21.01 -12.44
C GLY A 153 -4.53 -22.06 -11.71
N ALA A 154 -4.19 -21.79 -10.44
CA ALA A 154 -3.39 -22.70 -9.61
C ALA A 154 -4.11 -24.04 -9.33
N SER A 155 -5.44 -24.06 -9.32
CA SER A 155 -6.21 -25.27 -9.08
C SER A 155 -5.91 -26.40 -10.06
N HIS A 156 -5.56 -26.08 -11.30
CA HIS A 156 -5.17 -27.06 -12.32
C HIS A 156 -3.85 -27.77 -12.01
N TYR A 157 -2.95 -27.12 -11.29
CA TYR A 157 -1.70 -27.74 -10.83
C TYR A 157 -1.91 -28.62 -9.58
N VAL A 158 -2.78 -28.16 -8.67
CA VAL A 158 -3.03 -28.86 -7.40
C VAL A 158 -3.99 -30.03 -7.58
N PHE A 159 -4.96 -29.90 -8.47
CA PHE A 159 -6.01 -30.88 -8.71
C PHE A 159 -6.23 -31.12 -10.22
N PRO A 160 -5.24 -31.68 -10.95
CA PRO A 160 -5.29 -31.79 -12.41
C PRO A 160 -6.50 -32.59 -12.92
N GLU A 161 -6.98 -33.57 -12.13
CA GLU A 161 -8.13 -34.42 -12.48
C GLU A 161 -9.50 -33.81 -12.11
N LYS A 162 -9.54 -32.67 -11.42
CA LYS A 162 -10.79 -32.05 -10.99
C LYS A 162 -11.15 -30.86 -11.89
N LYS A 163 -12.36 -30.87 -12.40
CA LYS A 163 -12.96 -29.64 -12.94
C LYS A 163 -13.39 -28.75 -11.76
N VAL A 164 -12.77 -27.57 -11.65
CA VAL A 164 -13.17 -26.56 -10.70
C VAL A 164 -14.20 -25.64 -11.37
N PHE A 165 -15.44 -25.68 -10.89
CA PHE A 165 -16.50 -24.83 -11.39
C PHE A 165 -16.62 -23.60 -10.48
N LEU A 166 -16.97 -22.47 -11.07
CA LEU A 166 -17.37 -21.30 -10.30
C LEU A 166 -18.72 -21.63 -9.61
N GLN A 167 -18.71 -21.71 -8.28
CA GLN A 167 -19.87 -21.98 -7.46
C GLN A 167 -20.24 -20.72 -6.68
N TYR A 168 -21.41 -20.19 -6.92
CA TYR A 168 -21.92 -19.08 -6.10
C TYR A 168 -22.28 -19.57 -4.69
N THR A 169 -21.98 -18.76 -3.68
CA THR A 169 -22.27 -19.09 -2.27
C THR A 169 -23.75 -19.28 -2.02
N THR A 170 -24.60 -18.50 -2.70
CA THR A 170 -26.07 -18.56 -2.62
C THR A 170 -26.68 -19.85 -3.19
N THR A 171 -25.94 -20.59 -4.00
CA THR A 171 -26.41 -21.84 -4.64
C THR A 171 -25.57 -23.05 -4.23
N SER A 172 -24.72 -22.93 -3.20
CA SER A 172 -23.84 -23.99 -2.75
C SER A 172 -24.51 -24.89 -1.71
N PRO A 173 -24.95 -26.12 -2.05
CA PRO A 173 -25.54 -27.05 -1.07
C PRO A 173 -24.60 -27.38 0.07
N LYS A 174 -23.28 -27.44 -0.21
CA LYS A 174 -22.25 -27.68 0.80
C LYS A 174 -22.19 -26.53 1.81
N LEU A 175 -22.23 -25.29 1.34
CA LEU A 175 -22.22 -24.15 2.24
C LEU A 175 -23.52 -24.03 3.04
N HIS A 176 -24.66 -24.27 2.41
CA HIS A 176 -25.98 -24.29 3.09
C HIS A 176 -25.97 -25.30 4.25
N LYS A 177 -25.43 -26.50 4.01
CA LYS A 177 -25.29 -27.53 5.07
C LYS A 177 -24.40 -27.06 6.22
N VAL A 178 -23.26 -26.39 5.92
CA VAL A 178 -22.34 -25.85 6.96
C VAL A 178 -23.00 -24.75 7.77
N LEU A 179 -23.79 -23.90 7.11
CA LEU A 179 -24.49 -22.77 7.73
C LEU A 179 -25.81 -23.17 8.41
N GLY A 180 -26.28 -24.42 8.23
CA GLY A 180 -27.55 -24.89 8.77
C GLY A 180 -28.78 -24.23 8.16
N VAL A 181 -28.66 -23.78 6.88
CA VAL A 181 -29.77 -23.19 6.13
C VAL A 181 -30.27 -24.15 5.05
N GLU A 182 -31.54 -24.01 4.67
CA GLU A 182 -32.11 -24.81 3.58
C GLU A 182 -31.53 -24.41 2.23
N THR A 183 -31.26 -25.40 1.38
CA THR A 183 -30.83 -25.15 -0.01
C THR A 183 -32.06 -24.73 -0.79
N PRO A 184 -32.07 -23.55 -1.45
CA PRO A 184 -33.18 -23.14 -2.31
C PRO A 184 -33.39 -24.14 -3.43
N ASP A 185 -34.66 -24.45 -3.72
CA ASP A 185 -35.03 -25.20 -4.91
C ASP A 185 -34.88 -24.25 -6.11
N LEU A 186 -33.96 -24.55 -7.00
CA LEU A 186 -33.62 -23.70 -8.16
C LEU A 186 -34.27 -24.22 -9.45
N ASP A 187 -35.22 -25.11 -9.33
CA ASP A 187 -36.03 -25.64 -10.47
C ASP A 187 -37.21 -24.71 -10.77
N ASP A 188 -36.92 -23.48 -11.29
CA ASP A 188 -37.88 -22.65 -12.02
C ASP A 188 -37.18 -21.94 -13.21
#